data_ffca7b54698253057e7ce7119bd76e6c
#
_entry.id   ffca7b54698253057e7ce7119bd76e6c
#
_cell.length_a   1.000
_cell.length_b   1.000
_cell.length_c   1.000
_cell.angle_alpha   90.00
_cell.angle_beta   90.00
_cell.angle_gamma   90.00
#
_symmetry.space_group_name_H-M   'P 1'
#
loop_
_entity.id
_entity.type
_entity.pdbx_description
1 polymer ?
#
loop_
_entity_poly.entity_id
_entity_poly.type
_entity_poly.pdbx_seq_one_letter_code
_entity_poly.pdbx_strand_id
1 'polypeptide(L)'
;MNAESGKPTHLTARELIDAVLDAGSFTSWDVPAPTAGASATYEEELRLAREKSGADESVLTGEGLIHGRRVAVIVSEFRFLAGSIGSAAAHRITSAVQRATTERLPLLAGPASGGTRMQEGTPAFLSMVDITGAVRAHRQAGLPYLVYLRHPTTGGVMASWGSLGHVTVAEPGALLGFLGPRVYEALYNEPFPSGVQTAENLFDH
;
A
#
# COMPACT_ATOMS: atom_id res chain seq x y z
N MET A 1 7.82 31.84 14.71
CA MET A 1 6.69 30.91 14.54
C MET A 1 7.30 29.52 14.53
N ASN A 2 7.22 28.81 15.68
CA ASN A 2 7.81 27.48 15.84
C ASN A 2 6.94 26.47 15.07
N ALA A 3 7.50 25.89 14.00
CA ALA A 3 6.94 24.70 13.39
C ALA A 3 7.21 23.53 14.36
N GLU A 4 6.23 23.15 15.15
CA GLU A 4 6.26 21.88 15.85
C GLU A 4 6.35 20.78 14.80
N SER A 5 7.47 20.05 14.81
CA SER A 5 7.68 18.84 14.01
C SER A 5 6.72 17.77 14.53
N GLY A 6 5.46 17.84 14.10
CA GLY A 6 4.49 16.78 14.32
C GLY A 6 4.99 15.51 13.63
N LYS A 7 5.22 14.44 14.41
CA LYS A 7 5.38 13.09 13.81
C LYS A 7 4.20 12.87 12.87
N PRO A 8 4.42 12.38 11.65
CA PRO A 8 3.32 12.11 10.73
C PRO A 8 2.29 11.20 11.43
N THR A 9 1.08 11.70 11.57
CA THR A 9 -0.01 10.93 12.16
C THR A 9 -0.42 9.91 11.11
N HIS A 10 0.00 8.66 11.27
CA HIS A 10 -0.35 7.60 10.32
C HIS A 10 -1.86 7.35 10.38
N LEU A 11 -2.57 7.89 9.40
CA LEU A 11 -3.97 7.53 9.19
C LEU A 11 -4.06 6.01 8.96
N THR A 12 -5.03 5.38 9.58
CA THR A 12 -5.43 4.02 9.22
C THR A 12 -5.96 3.99 7.78
N ALA A 13 -6.03 2.81 7.19
CA ALA A 13 -6.64 2.67 5.88
C ALA A 13 -8.08 3.18 5.86
N ARG A 14 -8.84 2.90 6.92
CA ARG A 14 -10.24 3.34 7.04
C ARG A 14 -10.37 4.85 7.16
N GLU A 15 -9.55 5.48 8.00
CA GLU A 15 -9.55 6.94 8.14
C GLU A 15 -9.21 7.65 6.82
N LEU A 16 -8.28 7.10 6.04
CA LEU A 16 -7.97 7.64 4.71
C LEU A 16 -9.15 7.48 3.74
N ILE A 17 -9.76 6.30 3.71
CA ILE A 17 -10.95 6.04 2.88
C ILE A 17 -12.07 7.02 3.23
N ASP A 18 -12.36 7.19 4.52
CA ASP A 18 -13.42 8.08 5.01
C ASP A 18 -13.10 9.57 4.77
N ALA A 19 -11.82 9.94 4.69
CA ALA A 19 -11.38 11.30 4.39
C ALA A 19 -11.44 11.65 2.89
N VAL A 20 -11.28 10.65 2.01
CA VAL A 20 -11.18 10.86 0.56
C VAL A 20 -12.53 10.66 -0.15
N LEU A 21 -13.32 9.70 0.30
CA LEU A 21 -14.59 9.36 -0.34
C LEU A 21 -15.75 10.16 0.25
N ASP A 22 -16.79 10.36 -0.56
CA ASP A 22 -18.03 10.93 -0.11
C ASP A 22 -18.62 10.09 1.05
N ALA A 23 -19.12 10.74 2.07
CA ALA A 23 -19.56 10.12 3.30
C ALA A 23 -20.55 8.95 3.06
N GLY A 24 -20.22 7.78 3.62
CA GLY A 24 -21.04 6.57 3.52
C GLY A 24 -21.06 5.89 2.15
N SER A 25 -20.24 6.34 1.19
CA SER A 25 -20.24 5.77 -0.17
C SER A 25 -19.33 4.52 -0.31
N PHE A 26 -18.45 4.24 0.66
CA PHE A 26 -17.53 3.13 0.56
C PHE A 26 -18.22 1.77 0.61
N THR A 27 -17.93 0.95 -0.40
CA THR A 27 -18.33 -0.47 -0.47
C THR A 27 -17.08 -1.32 -0.61
N SER A 28 -16.82 -2.17 0.38
CA SER A 28 -15.66 -3.08 0.36
C SER A 28 -15.83 -4.17 -0.71
N TRP A 29 -14.71 -4.51 -1.34
CA TRP A 29 -14.56 -5.66 -2.24
C TRP A 29 -13.81 -6.82 -1.58
N ASP A 30 -13.36 -6.64 -0.35
CA ASP A 30 -12.54 -7.61 0.35
C ASP A 30 -13.34 -8.87 0.68
N VAL A 31 -12.71 -10.01 0.45
CA VAL A 31 -13.14 -11.30 0.98
C VAL A 31 -12.24 -11.69 2.15
N PRO A 32 -12.71 -12.49 3.12
CA PRO A 32 -11.89 -12.93 4.25
C PRO A 32 -10.57 -13.54 3.76
N ALA A 33 -9.46 -13.08 4.36
CA ALA A 33 -8.14 -13.59 4.02
C ALA A 33 -8.02 -15.07 4.47
N PRO A 34 -7.57 -16.00 3.59
CA PRO A 34 -7.33 -17.37 3.98
C PRO A 34 -6.21 -17.44 5.01
N THR A 35 -6.38 -18.31 6.01
CA THR A 35 -5.38 -18.55 7.07
C THR A 35 -4.67 -19.90 6.91
N ALA A 36 -5.05 -20.70 5.93
CA ALA A 36 -4.54 -22.06 5.78
C ALA A 36 -3.07 -22.09 5.33
N GLY A 37 -2.28 -22.94 5.99
CA GLY A 37 -0.90 -23.24 5.59
C GLY A 37 0.20 -22.36 6.21
N ALA A 38 -0.15 -21.45 7.13
CA ALA A 38 0.82 -20.69 7.90
C ALA A 38 1.45 -21.55 9.01
N SER A 39 2.69 -21.24 9.40
CA SER A 39 3.27 -21.84 10.61
C SER A 39 2.54 -21.29 11.86
N ALA A 40 2.58 -22.03 12.96
CA ALA A 40 1.93 -21.60 14.21
C ALA A 40 2.42 -20.21 14.68
N THR A 41 3.70 -19.91 14.50
CA THR A 41 4.28 -18.60 14.82
C THR A 41 3.68 -17.51 13.93
N TYR A 42 3.57 -17.76 12.63
CA TYR A 42 3.01 -16.79 11.70
C TYR A 42 1.49 -16.61 11.88
N GLU A 43 0.76 -17.66 12.21
CA GLU A 43 -0.66 -17.54 12.59
C GLU A 43 -0.86 -16.64 13.80
N GLU A 44 0.01 -16.75 14.81
CA GLU A 44 -0.03 -15.87 15.98
C GLU A 44 0.30 -14.42 15.63
N GLU A 45 1.30 -14.18 14.77
CA GLU A 45 1.61 -12.83 14.26
C GLU A 45 0.41 -12.22 13.51
N LEU A 46 -0.27 -13.01 12.67
CA LEU A 46 -1.49 -12.58 11.96
C LEU A 46 -2.63 -12.26 12.94
N ARG A 47 -2.82 -13.08 13.98
CA ARG A 47 -3.83 -12.85 15.01
C ARG A 47 -3.59 -11.52 15.72
N LEU A 48 -2.35 -11.29 16.20
CA LEU A 48 -1.95 -10.05 16.86
C LEU A 48 -2.08 -8.83 15.94
N ALA A 49 -1.75 -8.99 14.65
CA ALA A 49 -1.88 -7.93 13.66
C ALA A 49 -3.35 -7.53 13.46
N ARG A 50 -4.27 -8.50 13.40
CA ARG A 50 -5.72 -8.25 13.34
C ARG A 50 -6.22 -7.50 14.56
N GLU A 51 -5.84 -7.92 15.75
CA GLU A 51 -6.23 -7.25 17.00
C GLU A 51 -5.72 -5.81 17.06
N LYS A 52 -4.48 -5.58 16.63
CA LYS A 52 -3.84 -4.26 16.65
C LYS A 52 -4.42 -3.30 15.62
N SER A 53 -4.70 -3.78 14.42
CA SER A 53 -5.12 -2.94 13.29
C SER A 53 -6.63 -2.80 13.16
N GLY A 54 -7.40 -3.78 13.64
CA GLY A 54 -8.83 -3.90 13.37
C GLY A 54 -9.14 -4.35 11.94
N ALA A 55 -8.10 -4.66 11.13
CA ALA A 55 -8.23 -5.18 9.77
C ALA A 55 -7.87 -6.67 9.72
N ASP A 56 -8.41 -7.41 8.78
CA ASP A 56 -8.11 -8.83 8.58
C ASP A 56 -6.88 -9.08 7.69
N GLU A 57 -6.45 -8.04 6.94
CA GLU A 57 -5.25 -8.04 6.10
C GLU A 57 -4.67 -6.62 5.97
N SER A 58 -3.43 -6.51 5.45
CA SER A 58 -2.67 -5.26 5.30
C SER A 58 -3.18 -4.32 4.20
N VAL A 59 -4.20 -4.71 3.44
CA VAL A 59 -4.77 -3.91 2.37
C VAL A 59 -6.29 -4.01 2.40
N LEU A 60 -6.95 -2.84 2.32
CA LEU A 60 -8.38 -2.70 2.10
C LEU A 60 -8.61 -2.30 0.65
N THR A 61 -9.61 -2.94 0.01
CA THR A 61 -10.02 -2.64 -1.36
C THR A 61 -11.52 -2.40 -1.45
N GLY A 62 -11.92 -1.61 -2.41
CA GLY A 62 -13.34 -1.32 -2.60
C GLY A 62 -13.58 -0.23 -3.63
N GLU A 63 -14.79 0.26 -3.62
CA GLU A 63 -15.19 1.43 -4.40
C GLU A 63 -15.93 2.44 -3.53
N GLY A 64 -16.03 3.66 -4.02
CA GLY A 64 -16.84 4.71 -3.43
C GLY A 64 -17.03 5.86 -4.40
N LEU A 65 -17.48 6.98 -3.88
CA LEU A 65 -17.70 8.19 -4.67
C LEU A 65 -16.70 9.27 -4.26
N ILE A 66 -16.23 10.03 -5.23
CA ILE A 66 -15.54 11.32 -5.03
C ILE A 66 -16.32 12.36 -5.82
N HIS A 67 -16.95 13.30 -5.13
CA HIS A 67 -17.86 14.28 -5.74
C HIS A 67 -18.92 13.62 -6.65
N GLY A 68 -19.51 12.53 -6.17
CA GLY A 68 -20.55 11.78 -6.88
C GLY A 68 -20.05 10.88 -8.02
N ARG A 69 -18.74 10.79 -8.25
CA ARG A 69 -18.14 9.94 -9.32
C ARG A 69 -17.55 8.67 -8.73
N ARG A 70 -17.89 7.52 -9.30
CA ARG A 70 -17.36 6.23 -8.86
C ARG A 70 -15.85 6.14 -9.05
N VAL A 71 -15.16 5.66 -8.04
CA VAL A 71 -13.73 5.37 -8.05
C VAL A 71 -13.46 4.06 -7.33
N ALA A 72 -12.49 3.30 -7.80
CA ALA A 72 -11.94 2.16 -7.07
C ALA A 72 -10.81 2.64 -6.16
N VAL A 73 -10.67 2.02 -4.98
CA VAL A 73 -9.63 2.37 -4.01
C VAL A 73 -8.88 1.13 -3.53
N ILE A 74 -7.58 1.28 -3.33
CA ILE A 74 -6.68 0.28 -2.72
C ILE A 74 -5.85 1.03 -1.68
N VAL A 75 -6.02 0.71 -0.39
CA VAL A 75 -5.37 1.43 0.70
C VAL A 75 -4.67 0.47 1.65
N SER A 76 -3.40 0.70 1.93
CA SER A 76 -2.65 -0.09 2.90
C SER A 76 -3.03 0.25 4.34
N GLU A 77 -3.18 -0.80 5.17
CA GLU A 77 -3.25 -0.70 6.62
C GLU A 77 -1.86 -0.99 7.22
N PHE A 78 -1.14 0.07 7.56
CA PHE A 78 0.24 -0.06 8.03
C PHE A 78 0.35 -0.75 9.40
N ARG A 79 -0.69 -0.68 10.24
CA ARG A 79 -0.70 -1.32 11.55
C ARG A 79 -0.75 -2.86 11.44
N PHE A 80 -1.18 -3.39 10.29
CA PHE A 80 -1.16 -4.81 10.00
C PHE A 80 0.20 -5.20 9.42
N LEU A 81 1.07 -5.83 10.21
CA LEU A 81 2.42 -6.29 9.84
C LEU A 81 3.22 -5.27 9.01
N ALA A 82 3.22 -3.99 9.45
CA ALA A 82 3.87 -2.86 8.76
C ALA A 82 3.39 -2.69 7.29
N GLY A 83 2.13 -2.99 7.00
CA GLY A 83 1.57 -2.88 5.65
C GLY A 83 2.22 -3.83 4.64
N SER A 84 2.91 -4.88 5.09
CA SER A 84 3.62 -5.80 4.20
C SER A 84 2.67 -6.63 3.34
N ILE A 85 3.05 -6.86 2.09
CA ILE A 85 2.23 -7.55 1.11
C ILE A 85 2.57 -9.05 1.11
N GLY A 86 1.64 -9.84 1.63
CA GLY A 86 1.61 -11.29 1.50
C GLY A 86 0.70 -11.72 0.36
N SER A 87 0.55 -13.03 0.15
CA SER A 87 -0.24 -13.60 -0.95
C SER A 87 -1.70 -13.17 -0.91
N ALA A 88 -2.31 -13.10 0.29
CA ALA A 88 -3.70 -12.67 0.44
C ALA A 88 -3.87 -11.17 0.06
N ALA A 89 -2.99 -10.31 0.56
CA ALA A 89 -2.99 -8.88 0.19
C ALA A 89 -2.75 -8.68 -1.31
N ALA A 90 -1.79 -9.41 -1.89
CA ALA A 90 -1.49 -9.34 -3.31
C ALA A 90 -2.68 -9.78 -4.16
N HIS A 91 -3.39 -10.84 -3.77
CA HIS A 91 -4.61 -11.30 -4.43
C HIS A 91 -5.70 -10.22 -4.38
N ARG A 92 -5.92 -9.57 -3.22
CA ARG A 92 -6.87 -8.44 -3.09
C ARG A 92 -6.53 -7.31 -4.04
N ILE A 93 -5.26 -6.87 -4.06
CA ILE A 93 -4.80 -5.79 -4.94
C ILE A 93 -5.05 -6.17 -6.40
N THR A 94 -4.59 -7.33 -6.83
CA THR A 94 -4.72 -7.79 -8.22
C THR A 94 -6.19 -7.89 -8.65
N SER A 95 -7.04 -8.49 -7.81
CA SER A 95 -8.48 -8.61 -8.06
C SER A 95 -9.18 -7.26 -8.13
N ALA A 96 -8.82 -6.34 -7.23
CA ALA A 96 -9.37 -4.98 -7.23
C ALA A 96 -8.99 -4.19 -8.49
N VAL A 97 -7.72 -4.28 -8.92
CA VAL A 97 -7.28 -3.65 -10.17
C VAL A 97 -8.00 -4.24 -11.40
N GLN A 98 -8.14 -5.56 -11.46
CA GLN A 98 -8.85 -6.24 -12.53
C GLN A 98 -10.34 -5.84 -12.57
N ARG A 99 -10.98 -5.79 -11.40
CA ARG A 99 -12.38 -5.35 -11.28
C ARG A 99 -12.54 -3.89 -11.69
N ALA A 100 -11.68 -2.98 -11.21
CA ALA A 100 -11.68 -1.59 -11.62
C ALA A 100 -11.52 -1.44 -13.14
N THR A 101 -10.67 -2.27 -13.76
CA THR A 101 -10.46 -2.30 -15.21
C THR A 101 -11.72 -2.74 -15.94
N THR A 102 -12.34 -3.83 -15.49
CA THR A 102 -13.58 -4.37 -16.10
C THR A 102 -14.74 -3.40 -15.98
N GLU A 103 -14.89 -2.75 -14.84
CA GLU A 103 -15.95 -1.76 -14.57
C GLU A 103 -15.59 -0.35 -15.07
N ARG A 104 -14.42 -0.20 -15.71
CA ARG A 104 -13.90 1.06 -16.27
C ARG A 104 -13.83 2.20 -15.24
N LEU A 105 -13.44 1.89 -14.01
CA LEU A 105 -13.30 2.88 -12.93
C LEU A 105 -11.90 3.46 -12.88
N PRO A 106 -11.74 4.77 -12.57
CA PRO A 106 -10.46 5.28 -12.12
C PRO A 106 -10.04 4.55 -10.84
N LEU A 107 -8.74 4.35 -10.65
CA LEU A 107 -8.18 3.65 -9.50
C LEU A 107 -7.30 4.59 -8.69
N LEU A 108 -7.59 4.70 -7.40
CA LEU A 108 -6.81 5.44 -6.42
C LEU A 108 -6.10 4.47 -5.47
N ALA A 109 -4.79 4.55 -5.39
CA ALA A 109 -3.96 3.72 -4.52
C ALA A 109 -3.29 4.56 -3.42
N GLY A 110 -3.40 4.11 -2.19
CA GLY A 110 -2.78 4.73 -1.02
C GLY A 110 -1.83 3.76 -0.30
N PRO A 111 -0.66 3.39 -0.89
CA PRO A 111 0.28 2.50 -0.25
C PRO A 111 0.93 3.13 0.98
N ALA A 112 1.10 2.31 2.03
CA ALA A 112 1.97 2.52 3.19
C ALA A 112 2.50 1.16 3.59
N SER A 113 3.77 0.85 3.29
CA SER A 113 4.26 -0.51 3.37
C SER A 113 5.76 -0.61 3.55
N GLY A 114 6.19 -1.56 4.38
CA GLY A 114 7.58 -1.99 4.48
C GLY A 114 8.06 -2.89 3.31
N GLY A 115 7.18 -3.24 2.37
CA GLY A 115 7.50 -4.09 1.23
C GLY A 115 6.79 -5.45 1.23
N THR A 116 7.44 -6.49 0.71
CA THR A 116 6.92 -7.86 0.70
C THR A 116 6.95 -8.50 2.08
N ARG A 117 5.99 -9.37 2.38
CA ARG A 117 5.88 -10.11 3.66
C ARG A 117 6.92 -11.22 3.73
N MET A 118 7.90 -11.03 4.60
CA MET A 118 9.04 -11.94 4.72
C MET A 118 8.65 -13.35 5.18
N GLN A 119 7.61 -13.48 6.00
CA GLN A 119 7.10 -14.77 6.50
C GLN A 119 6.61 -15.68 5.38
N GLU A 120 6.17 -15.11 4.26
CA GLU A 120 5.68 -15.88 3.11
C GLU A 120 6.75 -16.10 2.02
N GLY A 121 7.93 -15.46 2.16
CA GLY A 121 9.08 -15.70 1.31
C GLY A 121 8.87 -15.43 -0.19
N THR A 122 9.38 -16.32 -1.03
CA THR A 122 9.36 -16.19 -2.50
C THR A 122 7.97 -16.00 -3.10
N PRO A 123 6.89 -16.70 -2.68
CA PRO A 123 5.55 -16.47 -3.19
C PRO A 123 5.07 -15.02 -3.04
N ALA A 124 5.29 -14.40 -1.88
CA ALA A 124 4.93 -13.00 -1.67
C ALA A 124 5.72 -12.05 -2.58
N PHE A 125 6.99 -12.34 -2.82
CA PHE A 125 7.82 -11.56 -3.73
C PHE A 125 7.35 -11.67 -5.19
N LEU A 126 7.05 -12.88 -5.65
CA LEU A 126 6.56 -13.12 -7.01
C LEU A 126 5.19 -12.47 -7.28
N SER A 127 4.34 -12.34 -6.26
CA SER A 127 3.06 -11.66 -6.38
C SER A 127 3.16 -10.19 -6.83
N MET A 128 4.33 -9.54 -6.65
CA MET A 128 4.54 -8.18 -7.15
C MET A 128 4.48 -8.11 -8.68
N VAL A 129 4.82 -9.21 -9.37
CA VAL A 129 4.73 -9.32 -10.84
C VAL A 129 3.27 -9.30 -11.27
N ASP A 130 2.41 -10.04 -10.58
CA ASP A 130 0.97 -10.11 -10.87
C ASP A 130 0.29 -8.74 -10.66
N ILE A 131 0.61 -8.08 -9.55
CA ILE A 131 0.11 -6.73 -9.28
C ILE A 131 0.56 -5.75 -10.38
N THR A 132 1.86 -5.78 -10.74
CA THR A 132 2.40 -4.93 -11.79
C THR A 132 1.73 -5.19 -13.14
N GLY A 133 1.50 -6.46 -13.47
CA GLY A 133 0.79 -6.86 -14.68
C GLY A 133 -0.64 -6.32 -14.73
N ALA A 134 -1.38 -6.42 -13.62
CA ALA A 134 -2.74 -5.90 -13.51
C ALA A 134 -2.78 -4.37 -13.64
N VAL A 135 -1.90 -3.65 -12.95
CA VAL A 135 -1.81 -2.18 -13.05
C VAL A 135 -1.47 -1.75 -14.47
N ARG A 136 -0.52 -2.44 -15.12
CA ARG A 136 -0.19 -2.18 -16.54
C ARG A 136 -1.41 -2.36 -17.44
N ALA A 137 -2.16 -3.44 -17.29
CA ALA A 137 -3.38 -3.68 -18.06
C ALA A 137 -4.43 -2.59 -17.85
N HIS A 138 -4.63 -2.16 -16.60
CA HIS A 138 -5.52 -1.05 -16.25
C HIS A 138 -5.13 0.25 -16.98
N ARG A 139 -3.84 0.60 -16.95
CA ARG A 139 -3.32 1.78 -17.67
C ARG A 139 -3.45 1.66 -19.17
N GLN A 140 -3.19 0.48 -19.75
CA GLN A 140 -3.34 0.22 -21.19
C GLN A 140 -4.81 0.31 -21.65
N ALA A 141 -5.78 0.07 -20.75
CA ALA A 141 -7.19 0.30 -21.00
C ALA A 141 -7.57 1.79 -21.02
N GLY A 142 -6.61 2.70 -20.85
CA GLY A 142 -6.82 4.15 -20.84
C GLY A 142 -7.50 4.67 -19.57
N LEU A 143 -7.40 3.91 -18.47
CA LEU A 143 -8.04 4.26 -17.21
C LEU A 143 -7.06 4.96 -16.26
N PRO A 144 -7.49 6.02 -15.56
CA PRO A 144 -6.65 6.73 -14.61
C PRO A 144 -6.19 5.84 -13.45
N TYR A 145 -4.89 5.84 -13.18
CA TYR A 145 -4.29 5.26 -11.99
C TYR A 145 -3.55 6.36 -11.23
N LEU A 146 -4.03 6.69 -10.04
CA LEU A 146 -3.53 7.75 -9.19
C LEU A 146 -2.93 7.12 -7.94
N VAL A 147 -1.77 7.60 -7.50
CA VAL A 147 -1.09 7.07 -6.32
C VAL A 147 -0.83 8.17 -5.32
N TYR A 148 -1.20 7.93 -4.07
CA TYR A 148 -0.83 8.72 -2.91
C TYR A 148 0.15 7.93 -2.04
N LEU A 149 1.44 8.20 -2.20
CA LEU A 149 2.52 7.56 -1.43
C LEU A 149 2.50 8.08 0.00
N ARG A 150 2.27 7.17 0.95
CA ARG A 150 2.23 7.47 2.37
C ARG A 150 3.53 7.00 3.05
N HIS A 151 3.79 7.55 4.24
CA HIS A 151 4.95 7.13 5.02
C HIS A 151 4.72 5.79 5.75
N PRO A 152 5.66 4.83 5.70
CA PRO A 152 6.68 4.64 4.66
C PRO A 152 6.13 3.86 3.48
N THR A 153 6.68 4.06 2.28
CA THR A 153 6.44 3.16 1.15
C THR A 153 7.78 2.70 0.59
N THR A 154 8.13 1.43 0.84
CA THR A 154 9.46 0.91 0.52
C THR A 154 9.43 -0.45 -0.17
N GLY A 155 10.59 -0.89 -0.65
CA GLY A 155 10.80 -2.22 -1.20
C GLY A 155 9.97 -2.54 -2.43
N GLY A 156 9.46 -3.76 -2.49
CA GLY A 156 8.68 -4.27 -3.62
C GLY A 156 7.41 -3.46 -3.91
N VAL A 157 6.82 -2.82 -2.92
CA VAL A 157 5.63 -1.96 -3.08
C VAL A 157 6.00 -0.68 -3.85
N MET A 158 7.09 0.01 -3.44
CA MET A 158 7.58 1.18 -4.18
C MET A 158 7.97 0.81 -5.60
N ALA A 159 8.62 -0.35 -5.78
CA ALA A 159 9.07 -0.85 -7.08
C ALA A 159 7.96 -1.28 -8.03
N SER A 160 6.75 -1.49 -7.54
CA SER A 160 5.62 -2.01 -8.30
C SER A 160 4.47 -1.00 -8.36
N TRP A 161 3.39 -1.27 -7.66
CA TRP A 161 2.18 -0.46 -7.73
C TRP A 161 2.30 0.93 -7.10
N GLY A 162 3.30 1.18 -6.23
CA GLY A 162 3.55 2.50 -5.67
C GLY A 162 4.10 3.53 -6.66
N SER A 163 4.85 3.10 -7.69
CA SER A 163 5.50 4.02 -8.64
C SER A 163 4.86 4.09 -10.03
N LEU A 164 3.79 3.33 -10.27
CA LEU A 164 3.19 3.20 -11.60
C LEU A 164 2.01 4.17 -11.85
N GLY A 165 1.80 5.18 -11.01
CA GLY A 165 0.73 6.16 -11.19
C GLY A 165 0.88 6.99 -12.48
N HIS A 166 -0.24 7.38 -13.08
CA HIS A 166 -0.24 8.48 -14.06
C HIS A 166 0.02 9.83 -13.37
N VAL A 167 -0.50 9.95 -12.15
CA VAL A 167 -0.18 11.02 -11.22
C VAL A 167 0.18 10.36 -9.90
N THR A 168 1.32 10.75 -9.36
CA THR A 168 1.78 10.30 -8.04
C THR A 168 1.99 11.54 -7.18
N VAL A 169 1.33 11.55 -6.03
CA VAL A 169 1.54 12.54 -4.97
C VAL A 169 2.09 11.82 -3.75
N ALA A 170 2.77 12.54 -2.88
CA ALA A 170 3.39 11.96 -1.71
C ALA A 170 3.05 12.75 -0.44
N GLU A 171 2.98 12.05 0.67
CA GLU A 171 2.90 12.65 1.99
C GLU A 171 4.21 13.39 2.29
N PRO A 172 4.16 14.67 2.74
CA PRO A 172 5.36 15.42 3.07
C PRO A 172 6.22 14.69 4.12
N GLY A 173 7.53 14.63 3.90
CA GLY A 173 8.48 13.94 4.78
C GLY A 173 8.40 12.41 4.72
N ALA A 174 7.61 11.84 3.81
CA ALA A 174 7.49 10.39 3.72
C ALA A 174 8.82 9.73 3.36
N LEU A 175 9.11 8.60 4.01
CA LEU A 175 10.18 7.69 3.61
C LEU A 175 9.70 6.90 2.40
N LEU A 176 10.32 7.15 1.25
CA LEU A 176 9.97 6.54 -0.03
C LEU A 176 11.23 5.96 -0.68
N GLY A 177 11.25 4.68 -0.98
CA GLY A 177 12.43 4.13 -1.61
C GLY A 177 12.42 2.61 -1.78
N PHE A 178 13.44 2.13 -2.46
CA PHE A 178 13.61 0.72 -2.76
C PHE A 178 14.15 -0.07 -1.58
N LEU A 179 15.21 0.45 -0.95
CA LEU A 179 15.93 -0.23 0.11
C LEU A 179 15.56 0.39 1.44
N GLY A 180 14.86 -0.38 2.28
CA GLY A 180 14.57 0.09 3.63
C GLY A 180 15.85 0.36 4.42
N PRO A 181 15.91 1.42 5.25
CA PRO A 181 17.11 1.77 6.02
C PRO A 181 17.70 0.61 6.81
N ARG A 182 16.85 -0.21 7.45
CA ARG A 182 17.30 -1.40 8.22
C ARG A 182 18.03 -2.44 7.36
N VAL A 183 17.59 -2.61 6.11
CA VAL A 183 18.23 -3.56 5.19
C VAL A 183 19.59 -3.02 4.75
N TYR A 184 19.66 -1.72 4.46
CA TYR A 184 20.91 -1.06 4.13
C TYR A 184 21.93 -1.17 5.29
N GLU A 185 21.52 -0.83 6.50
CA GLU A 185 22.36 -0.94 7.70
C GLU A 185 22.87 -2.37 7.92
N ALA A 186 22.01 -3.37 7.71
CA ALA A 186 22.39 -4.78 7.82
C ALA A 186 23.39 -5.23 6.75
N LEU A 187 23.33 -4.66 5.54
CA LEU A 187 24.21 -5.01 4.42
C LEU A 187 25.56 -4.30 4.48
N TYR A 188 25.55 -3.02 4.86
CA TYR A 188 26.74 -2.16 4.75
C TYR A 188 27.35 -1.80 6.11
N ASN A 189 26.67 -2.15 7.22
CA ASN A 189 27.06 -1.78 8.59
C ASN A 189 27.25 -0.27 8.79
N GLU A 190 26.48 0.51 8.05
CA GLU A 190 26.46 1.97 8.07
C GLU A 190 25.03 2.47 8.11
N PRO A 191 24.73 3.62 8.76
CA PRO A 191 23.41 4.21 8.72
C PRO A 191 23.05 4.64 7.29
N PHE A 192 21.78 4.48 6.92
CA PHE A 192 21.32 4.97 5.61
C PHE A 192 21.53 6.47 5.50
N PRO A 193 22.09 6.98 4.39
CA PRO A 193 22.31 8.42 4.20
C PRO A 193 21.00 9.21 4.38
N SER A 194 21.03 10.23 5.22
CA SER A 194 19.85 11.06 5.50
C SER A 194 19.42 11.86 4.28
N GLY A 195 18.10 12.07 4.11
CA GLY A 195 17.54 12.90 3.03
C GLY A 195 17.44 12.22 1.66
N VAL A 196 18.03 11.04 1.45
CA VAL A 196 18.03 10.39 0.12
C VAL A 196 16.66 9.80 -0.23
N GLN A 197 16.03 9.07 0.68
CA GLN A 197 14.74 8.43 0.45
C GLN A 197 13.59 9.23 1.08
N THR A 198 13.50 10.52 0.77
CA THR A 198 12.41 11.39 1.20
C THR A 198 11.54 11.80 0.03
N ALA A 199 10.27 12.09 0.32
CA ALA A 199 9.32 12.57 -0.67
C ALA A 199 9.85 13.82 -1.39
N GLU A 200 10.47 14.75 -0.65
CA GLU A 200 11.03 15.99 -1.15
C GLU A 200 12.18 15.73 -2.14
N ASN A 201 13.12 14.85 -1.75
CA ASN A 201 14.25 14.53 -2.63
C ASN A 201 13.80 13.83 -3.93
N LEU A 202 12.78 12.98 -3.85
CA LEU A 202 12.21 12.35 -5.06
C LEU A 202 11.45 13.35 -5.94
N PHE A 203 10.85 14.38 -5.35
CA PHE A 203 10.16 15.43 -6.10
C PHE A 203 11.15 16.34 -6.85
N ASP A 204 12.33 16.60 -6.27
CA ASP A 204 13.36 17.48 -6.84
C ASP A 204 14.18 16.80 -7.95
N HIS A 205 14.09 15.47 -8.14
CA HIS A 205 14.86 14.67 -9.11
C HIS A 205 13.98 13.86 -10.06
#